data_1130163e84c5bf1e3aaaf409ed57e3b4
#
_entry.id   1130163e84c5bf1e3aaaf409ed57e3b4
#
_cell.length_a   1.000
_cell.length_b   1.000
_cell.length_c   1.000
_cell.angle_alpha   90.00
_cell.angle_beta   90.00
_cell.angle_gamma   90.00
#
_symmetry.space_group_name_H-M   'P 1'
#
loop_
_entity.id
_entity.type
_entity.pdbx_description
1 polymer ?
#
loop_
_entity_poly.entity_id
_entity_poly.type
_entity_poly.pdbx_seq_one_letter_code
_entity_poly.pdbx_strand_id
1 'polypeptide(L)'
;AIIEASYDGYSKIFGLVHRRLIMLAPDGGEIQGEDNLIGSGGHRYNLRFHLHPNVQATILQDKCSALLKPRRGAGWRFTCLDRAIALEESIYFDGSRTRRRTQQIVVFGPLGETGATVKWRLSRI
;
A
#
# COMPACT_ATOMS: atom_id res chain seq x y z
N ALA A 1 -8.71 6.29 9.26
CA ALA A 1 -7.77 5.25 8.81
C ALA A 1 -6.36 5.81 8.73
N ILE A 2 -5.36 5.01 9.13
CA ILE A 2 -3.95 5.41 9.04
C ILE A 2 -3.37 5.16 7.65
N ILE A 3 -4.06 4.37 6.84
CA ILE A 3 -3.59 3.99 5.52
C ILE A 3 -4.78 3.88 4.57
N GLU A 4 -4.62 4.40 3.37
CA GLU A 4 -5.55 4.22 2.27
C GLU A 4 -4.79 3.65 1.09
N ALA A 5 -5.39 2.71 0.40
CA ALA A 5 -4.77 2.08 -0.74
C ALA A 5 -5.46 2.45 -2.03
N SER A 6 -4.67 2.67 -3.06
CA SER A 6 -5.16 2.95 -4.39
C SER A 6 -4.34 2.20 -5.43
N TYR A 7 -4.94 1.97 -6.56
CA TYR A 7 -4.25 1.45 -7.73
C TYR A 7 -4.05 2.58 -8.73
N ASP A 8 -2.82 2.68 -9.17
CA ASP A 8 -2.43 3.63 -10.21
C ASP A 8 -1.67 2.82 -11.27
N GLY A 9 -2.36 2.51 -12.34
CA GLY A 9 -1.81 1.75 -13.45
C GLY A 9 -1.76 2.60 -14.70
N TYR A 10 -1.03 2.13 -15.68
CA TYR A 10 -0.98 2.79 -16.97
C TYR A 10 -2.36 2.74 -17.64
N SER A 11 -2.77 3.87 -18.19
CA SER A 11 -4.12 4.11 -18.71
C SER A 11 -4.53 3.26 -19.93
N LYS A 12 -3.68 2.34 -20.38
CA LYS A 12 -3.91 1.51 -21.55
C LYS A 12 -4.19 0.05 -21.26
N ILE A 13 -4.45 -0.30 -20.02
CA ILE A 13 -4.78 -1.68 -19.65
C ILE A 13 -6.27 -1.88 -19.83
N PHE A 14 -6.64 -2.62 -20.87
CA PHE A 14 -8.05 -2.95 -21.12
C PHE A 14 -8.48 -4.10 -20.20
N GLY A 15 -9.66 -3.93 -19.59
CA GLY A 15 -10.27 -4.99 -18.78
C GLY A 15 -9.56 -5.28 -17.48
N LEU A 16 -8.76 -4.35 -16.97
CA LEU A 16 -8.12 -4.55 -15.68
C LEU A 16 -9.17 -4.54 -14.57
N VAL A 17 -9.18 -5.61 -13.80
CA VAL A 17 -10.01 -5.73 -12.60
C VAL A 17 -9.08 -5.77 -11.40
N HIS A 18 -9.33 -4.90 -10.43
CA HIS A 18 -8.64 -4.90 -9.16
C HIS A 18 -9.56 -5.48 -8.10
N ARG A 19 -9.13 -6.58 -7.48
CA ARG A 19 -9.84 -7.19 -6.36
C ARG A 19 -8.97 -7.13 -5.12
N ARG A 20 -9.59 -6.80 -4.00
CA ARG A 20 -8.90 -6.76 -2.72
C ARG A 20 -9.62 -7.67 -1.73
N LEU A 21 -8.84 -8.55 -1.10
CA LEU A 21 -9.29 -9.36 0.02
C LEU A 21 -8.59 -8.86 1.27
N ILE A 22 -9.34 -8.65 2.34
CA ILE A 22 -8.79 -8.21 3.62
C ILE A 22 -9.24 -9.18 4.69
N MET A 23 -8.29 -9.68 5.47
CA MET A 23 -8.54 -10.54 6.61
C MET A 23 -8.03 -9.87 7.88
N LEU A 24 -8.90 -9.80 8.89
CA LEU A 24 -8.57 -9.25 10.19
C LEU A 24 -8.32 -10.37 11.17
N ALA A 25 -7.23 -10.28 11.94
CA ALA A 25 -7.03 -11.20 13.05
C ALA A 25 -8.05 -10.91 14.15
N PRO A 26 -8.51 -11.96 14.88
CA PRO A 26 -9.54 -11.77 15.91
C PRO A 26 -9.16 -10.80 17.02
N ASP A 27 -7.85 -10.69 17.33
CA ASP A 27 -7.36 -9.79 18.37
C ASP A 27 -7.16 -8.35 17.89
N GLY A 28 -7.37 -8.08 16.59
CA GLY A 28 -7.17 -6.76 16.01
C GLY A 28 -5.71 -6.38 15.82
N GLY A 29 -4.77 -7.28 16.07
CA GLY A 29 -3.35 -7.00 15.98
C GLY A 29 -2.73 -7.20 14.62
N GLU A 30 -3.48 -7.71 13.66
CA GLU A 30 -2.96 -7.96 12.31
C GLU A 30 -4.05 -7.84 11.27
N ILE A 31 -3.69 -7.25 10.15
CA ILE A 31 -4.50 -7.19 8.95
C ILE A 31 -3.68 -7.80 7.82
N GLN A 32 -4.23 -8.76 7.12
CA GLN A 32 -3.63 -9.31 5.91
C GLN A 32 -4.45 -8.87 4.71
N GLY A 33 -3.76 -8.48 3.64
CA GLY A 33 -4.39 -8.07 2.41
C GLY A 33 -3.82 -8.80 1.22
N GLU A 34 -4.67 -9.00 0.24
CA GLU A 34 -4.29 -9.54 -1.05
C GLU A 34 -4.94 -8.70 -2.13
N ASP A 35 -4.12 -8.11 -2.98
CA ASP A 35 -4.58 -7.35 -4.11
C ASP A 35 -4.32 -8.15 -5.38
N ASN A 36 -5.40 -8.46 -6.10
CA ASN A 36 -5.33 -9.17 -7.36
C ASN A 36 -5.62 -8.21 -8.50
N LEU A 37 -4.64 -8.04 -9.37
CA LEU A 37 -4.76 -7.24 -10.57
C LEU A 37 -4.93 -8.21 -11.73
N ILE A 38 -6.14 -8.28 -12.28
CA ILE A 38 -6.49 -9.24 -13.32
C ILE A 38 -6.71 -8.48 -14.62
N GLY A 39 -5.95 -8.83 -15.65
CA GLY A 39 -6.05 -8.19 -16.94
C GLY A 39 -4.91 -8.58 -17.84
N SER A 40 -4.96 -8.13 -19.09
CA SER A 40 -3.96 -8.45 -20.10
C SER A 40 -3.47 -7.18 -20.78
N GLY A 41 -2.26 -7.24 -21.34
CA GLY A 41 -1.70 -6.15 -22.12
C GLY A 41 -1.07 -5.04 -21.32
N GLY A 42 -0.98 -5.18 -20.01
CA GLY A 42 -0.31 -4.22 -19.17
C GLY A 42 1.18 -4.46 -19.09
N HIS A 43 1.95 -3.39 -18.83
CA HIS A 43 3.40 -3.50 -18.71
C HIS A 43 3.85 -3.49 -17.26
N ARG A 44 3.31 -2.59 -16.47
CA ARG A 44 3.66 -2.45 -15.05
C ARG A 44 2.46 -1.97 -14.25
N TYR A 45 2.51 -2.18 -12.95
CA TYR A 45 1.52 -1.64 -12.01
C TYR A 45 2.23 -0.87 -10.91
N ASN A 46 1.50 0.09 -10.33
CA ASN A 46 1.85 0.75 -9.09
C ASN A 46 0.68 0.60 -8.14
N LEU A 47 0.93 -0.01 -6.99
CA LEU A 47 -0.05 -0.10 -5.91
C LEU A 47 0.40 0.86 -4.82
N ARG A 48 -0.45 1.80 -4.43
CA ARG A 48 -0.10 2.88 -3.52
C ARG A 48 -0.89 2.78 -2.24
N PHE A 49 -0.20 2.91 -1.12
CA PHE A 49 -0.80 2.96 0.20
C PHE A 49 -0.50 4.33 0.78
N HIS A 50 -1.52 5.20 0.77
CA HIS A 50 -1.38 6.57 1.23
C HIS A 50 -1.47 6.63 2.73
N LEU A 51 -0.50 7.27 3.37
CA LEU A 51 -0.43 7.38 4.81
C LEU A 51 -1.03 8.71 5.26
N HIS A 52 -1.66 8.69 6.43
CA HIS A 52 -2.12 9.92 7.07
C HIS A 52 -0.89 10.78 7.45
N PRO A 53 -1.00 12.13 7.40
CA PRO A 53 0.14 13.00 7.72
C PRO A 53 0.73 12.80 9.11
N ASN A 54 -0.05 12.26 10.05
CA ASN A 54 0.43 11.99 11.40
C ASN A 54 1.18 10.67 11.53
N VAL A 55 1.38 9.95 10.44
CA VAL A 55 2.09 8.67 10.42
C VAL A 55 3.45 8.88 9.79
N GLN A 56 4.50 8.53 10.54
CA GLN A 56 5.85 8.52 10.05
C GLN A 56 6.23 7.12 9.57
N ALA A 57 6.79 7.01 8.38
CA ALA A 57 7.17 5.72 7.82
C ALA A 57 8.67 5.64 7.62
N THR A 58 9.24 4.48 7.88
CA THR A 58 10.65 4.18 7.68
C THR A 58 10.77 2.81 7.03
N ILE A 59 11.48 2.72 5.92
CA ILE A 59 11.74 1.43 5.28
C ILE A 59 12.80 0.67 6.08
N LEU A 60 12.52 -0.60 6.35
CA LEU A 60 13.42 -1.47 7.08
C LEU A 60 14.48 -2.08 6.14
N GLN A 61 15.48 -2.72 6.73
CA GLN A 61 16.64 -3.24 5.97
C GLN A 61 16.26 -4.30 4.93
N ASP A 62 15.20 -5.06 5.16
CA ASP A 62 14.72 -6.06 4.20
C ASP A 62 14.15 -5.44 2.93
N LYS A 63 13.91 -4.13 2.93
CA LYS A 63 13.32 -3.38 1.82
C LYS A 63 11.91 -3.83 1.42
N CYS A 64 11.34 -4.77 2.16
CA CYS A 64 9.98 -5.28 1.96
C CYS A 64 9.04 -4.80 3.05
N SER A 65 9.56 -4.15 4.08
CA SER A 65 8.79 -3.72 5.25
C SER A 65 9.02 -2.26 5.55
N ALA A 66 8.02 -1.63 6.13
CA ALA A 66 8.09 -0.28 6.65
C ALA A 66 7.53 -0.24 8.06
N LEU A 67 8.21 0.49 8.93
CA LEU A 67 7.71 0.80 10.25
C LEU A 67 6.83 2.04 10.14
N LEU A 68 5.59 1.93 10.62
CA LEU A 68 4.62 3.01 10.60
C LEU A 68 4.38 3.47 12.04
N LYS A 69 4.74 4.70 12.32
CA LYS A 69 4.62 5.25 13.67
C LYS A 69 3.63 6.41 13.67
N PRO A 70 2.40 6.20 14.19
CA PRO A 70 1.47 7.31 14.37
C PRO A 70 1.97 8.27 15.44
N ARG A 71 1.50 9.51 15.41
CA ARG A 71 1.82 10.47 16.47
C ARG A 71 1.37 9.97 17.84
N ARG A 72 0.25 9.27 17.88
CA ARG A 72 -0.30 8.66 19.10
C ARG A 72 -0.71 7.24 18.82
N GLY A 73 -0.50 6.36 19.79
CA GLY A 73 -0.89 4.97 19.67
C GLY A 73 0.24 4.05 19.29
N ALA A 74 -0.11 2.81 19.03
CA ALA A 74 0.86 1.76 18.73
C ALA A 74 1.51 1.94 17.37
N GLY A 75 2.74 1.50 17.25
CA GLY A 75 3.40 1.37 15.95
C GLY A 75 2.90 0.15 15.20
N TRP A 76 3.07 0.17 13.90
CA TRP A 76 2.65 -0.90 13.01
C TRP A 76 3.78 -1.22 12.04
N ARG A 77 3.82 -2.47 11.61
CA ARG A 77 4.74 -2.89 10.56
C ARG A 77 3.93 -3.28 9.33
N PHE A 78 4.19 -2.61 8.22
CA PHE A 78 3.68 -2.99 6.91
C PHE A 78 4.72 -3.89 6.25
N THR A 79 4.32 -5.04 5.74
CA THR A 79 5.20 -5.94 5.02
C THR A 79 4.54 -6.34 3.71
N CYS A 80 5.27 -6.21 2.61
CA CYS A 80 4.85 -6.73 1.33
C CYS A 80 5.61 -8.03 1.08
N LEU A 81 4.87 -9.12 0.91
CA LEU A 81 5.49 -10.44 0.75
C LEU A 81 6.12 -10.55 -0.64
N ASP A 82 7.39 -10.94 -0.66
CA ASP A 82 8.18 -11.20 -1.87
C ASP A 82 8.37 -10.01 -2.80
N ARG A 83 8.21 -8.76 -2.31
CA ARG A 83 8.38 -7.59 -3.13
C ARG A 83 8.99 -6.45 -2.35
N ALA A 84 9.86 -5.68 -3.01
CA ALA A 84 10.40 -4.47 -2.45
C ALA A 84 9.34 -3.36 -2.46
N ILE A 85 9.42 -2.48 -1.47
CA ILE A 85 8.56 -1.30 -1.37
C ILE A 85 9.41 -0.04 -1.45
N ALA A 86 8.78 1.07 -1.81
CA ALA A 86 9.41 2.39 -1.82
C ALA A 86 8.53 3.35 -1.03
N LEU A 87 9.15 4.41 -0.53
CA LEU A 87 8.43 5.54 0.04
C LEU A 87 8.52 6.71 -0.93
N GLU A 88 7.39 7.34 -1.18
CA GLU A 88 7.31 8.55 -2.00
C GLU A 88 6.54 9.62 -1.25
N GLU A 89 6.78 10.86 -1.61
CA GLU A 89 6.00 11.96 -1.07
C GLU A 89 4.58 11.93 -1.63
N SER A 90 3.63 12.35 -0.82
CA SER A 90 2.24 12.48 -1.20
C SER A 90 1.65 13.75 -0.59
N ILE A 91 0.44 14.08 -0.98
CA ILE A 91 -0.28 15.25 -0.46
C ILE A 91 -1.61 14.76 0.07
N TYR A 92 -1.92 15.20 1.29
CA TYR A 92 -3.18 14.89 1.96
C TYR A 92 -4.04 16.14 2.00
N PHE A 93 -5.31 15.99 1.65
CA PHE A 93 -6.32 17.04 1.72
C PHE A 93 -7.31 16.67 2.82
N ASP A 94 -7.37 17.47 3.87
CA ASP A 94 -8.21 17.19 5.03
C ASP A 94 -9.64 17.74 4.91
N GLY A 95 -10.02 18.22 3.73
CA GLY A 95 -11.33 18.82 3.51
C GLY A 95 -11.43 20.31 3.83
N SER A 96 -10.42 20.87 4.49
CA SER A 96 -10.39 22.28 4.85
C SER A 96 -9.59 23.14 3.86
N ARG A 97 -9.31 22.63 2.68
CA ARG A 97 -8.45 23.23 1.66
C ARG A 97 -6.98 23.30 2.04
N THR A 98 -6.60 22.75 3.18
CA THR A 98 -5.21 22.73 3.61
C THR A 98 -4.51 21.51 3.02
N ARG A 99 -3.38 21.73 2.36
CA ARG A 99 -2.52 20.66 1.87
C ARG A 99 -1.53 20.32 2.95
N ARG A 100 -1.37 19.04 3.22
CA ARG A 100 -0.36 18.54 4.15
C ARG A 100 0.53 17.55 3.44
N ARG A 101 1.84 17.65 3.65
CA ARG A 101 2.78 16.66 3.14
C ARG A 101 2.62 15.38 3.91
N THR A 102 2.63 14.28 3.19
CA THR A 102 2.60 12.95 3.76
C THR A 102 3.47 12.03 2.93
N GLN A 103 3.45 10.76 3.27
CA GLN A 103 4.19 9.72 2.56
C GLN A 103 3.22 8.68 2.01
N GLN A 104 3.65 7.97 1.00
CA GLN A 104 2.94 6.82 0.49
C GLN A 104 3.91 5.67 0.30
N ILE A 105 3.44 4.46 0.59
CA ILE A 105 4.16 3.25 0.27
C ILE A 105 3.77 2.85 -1.14
N VAL A 106 4.76 2.57 -1.98
CA VAL A 106 4.52 2.16 -3.34
C VAL A 106 5.05 0.75 -3.53
N VAL A 107 4.20 -0.14 -4.02
CA VAL A 107 4.57 -1.46 -4.48
C VAL A 107 4.42 -1.46 -5.99
N PHE A 108 5.48 -1.80 -6.70
CA PHE A 108 5.47 -1.76 -8.16
C PHE A 108 6.07 -3.05 -8.72
N GLY A 109 5.67 -3.37 -9.90
CA GLY A 109 6.19 -4.54 -10.57
C GLY A 109 5.60 -4.73 -11.96
N PRO A 110 6.05 -5.78 -12.67
CA PRO A 110 5.49 -6.11 -13.96
C PRO A 110 4.12 -6.75 -13.79
N LEU A 111 3.21 -6.45 -14.71
CA LEU A 111 2.02 -7.25 -14.89
C LEU A 111 2.39 -8.43 -15.77
N GLY A 112 2.11 -9.64 -15.30
CA GLY A 112 2.22 -10.82 -16.13
C GLY A 112 1.12 -10.85 -17.20
N GLU A 113 1.08 -11.93 -17.97
CA GLU A 113 0.09 -12.08 -19.04
C GLU A 113 -1.35 -12.05 -18.52
N THR A 114 -1.57 -12.51 -17.30
CA THR A 114 -2.90 -12.58 -16.67
C THR A 114 -3.08 -11.61 -15.51
N GLY A 115 -2.03 -10.84 -15.16
CA GLY A 115 -2.09 -9.90 -14.08
C GLY A 115 -1.02 -10.10 -13.02
N ALA A 116 -1.29 -9.67 -11.81
CA ALA A 116 -0.37 -9.80 -10.68
C ALA A 116 -1.15 -9.96 -9.37
N THR A 117 -0.52 -10.65 -8.42
CA THR A 117 -1.05 -10.78 -7.06
C THR A 117 -0.04 -10.18 -6.09
N VAL A 118 -0.51 -9.27 -5.25
CA VAL A 118 0.31 -8.63 -4.22
C VAL A 118 -0.28 -8.97 -2.86
N LYS A 119 0.54 -9.62 -2.02
CA LYS A 119 0.15 -9.95 -0.64
C LYS A 119 0.89 -9.04 0.32
N TRP A 120 0.18 -8.50 1.27
CA TRP A 120 0.75 -7.61 2.27
C TRP A 120 0.14 -7.86 3.63
N ARG A 121 0.83 -7.37 4.65
CA ARG A 121 0.42 -7.55 6.03
C ARG A 121 0.70 -6.28 6.82
N LEU A 122 -0.22 -5.92 7.67
CA LEU A 122 -0.06 -4.82 8.61
C LEU A 122 -0.20 -5.39 10.02
N SER A 123 0.89 -5.39 10.77
CA SER A 123 0.95 -5.97 12.12
C SER A 123 1.25 -4.91 13.15
N ARG A 124 0.52 -4.94 14.25
CA ARG A 124 0.81 -4.06 15.39
C ARG A 124 2.08 -4.55 16.10
N ILE A 125 2.91 -3.60 16.43
CA ILE A 125 4.16 -3.87 17.16
C ILE A 125 3.92 -3.80 18.65
#